data_741e2d9a49541305829111c80c47d868
#
_entry.id   741e2d9a49541305829111c80c47d868
#
_cell.length_a   1.000
_cell.length_b   1.000
_cell.length_c   1.000
_cell.angle_alpha   90.00
_cell.angle_beta   90.00
_cell.angle_gamma   90.00
#
_symmetry.space_group_name_H-M   'P 1'
#
loop_
_entity.id
_entity.type
_entity.pdbx_description
1 polymer ?
#
loop_
_entity_poly.entity_id
_entity_poly.type
_entity_poly.pdbx_seq_one_letter_code
_entity_poly.pdbx_strand_id
1 'polypeptide(L)'
;MKKSLFFGLAISAALCIPAFATLNTGDRAPGFSAPASLAGKEFHFSLRAALKKGPVVVYFYPSAFTRGCDLEAHTFAQDKDQFTAAGATIIGVSEDSIARLNQFSADPNYCAGRFPVASDPDGKIAASYGVTASPGRPGAKDVRGVAIDHGFFERTTFVIGKDDKIVAEFSSQADHLAPDAHVTKALAVVQQLAGK
;
A
#
# COMPACT_ATOMS: atom_id res chain seq x y z
N MET A 1 4.04 -70.11 -14.75
CA MET A 1 4.22 -68.76 -15.31
C MET A 1 3.59 -67.75 -14.30
N LYS A 2 4.40 -67.10 -13.47
CA LYS A 2 3.96 -66.15 -12.44
C LYS A 2 4.05 -64.75 -13.05
N LYS A 3 2.93 -64.06 -13.21
CA LYS A 3 2.88 -62.61 -13.63
C LYS A 3 2.94 -61.74 -12.39
N SER A 4 4.07 -61.05 -12.20
CA SER A 4 4.20 -60.00 -11.16
C SER A 4 3.59 -58.72 -11.66
N LEU A 5 2.56 -58.22 -10.98
CA LEU A 5 1.97 -56.88 -11.19
C LEU A 5 2.79 -55.90 -10.33
N PHE A 6 3.50 -55.01 -10.98
CA PHE A 6 4.09 -53.83 -10.30
C PHE A 6 3.03 -52.73 -10.21
N PHE A 7 2.62 -52.43 -8.99
CA PHE A 7 1.74 -51.30 -8.68
C PHE A 7 2.63 -50.07 -8.45
N GLY A 8 2.67 -49.17 -9.43
CA GLY A 8 3.41 -47.94 -9.31
C GLY A 8 2.63 -46.94 -8.44
N LEU A 9 3.14 -46.62 -7.27
CA LEU A 9 2.60 -45.60 -6.38
C LEU A 9 3.01 -44.18 -6.91
N ALA A 10 2.10 -43.48 -7.55
CA ALA A 10 2.30 -42.08 -7.96
C ALA A 10 2.15 -41.18 -6.72
N ILE A 11 3.25 -40.63 -6.22
CA ILE A 11 3.25 -39.62 -5.16
C ILE A 11 2.96 -38.28 -5.81
N SER A 12 1.72 -37.77 -5.70
CA SER A 12 1.37 -36.42 -6.06
C SER A 12 1.89 -35.45 -5.00
N ALA A 13 2.97 -34.76 -5.32
CA ALA A 13 3.46 -33.63 -4.50
C ALA A 13 2.45 -32.46 -4.66
N ALA A 14 1.60 -32.24 -3.67
CA ALA A 14 0.78 -31.04 -3.59
C ALA A 14 1.70 -29.84 -3.32
N LEU A 15 1.84 -28.95 -4.30
CA LEU A 15 2.45 -27.63 -4.11
C LEU A 15 1.52 -26.82 -3.21
N CYS A 16 1.85 -26.71 -1.91
CA CYS A 16 1.26 -25.71 -1.04
C CYS A 16 1.76 -24.33 -1.48
N ILE A 17 0.94 -23.60 -2.23
CA ILE A 17 1.14 -22.17 -2.46
C ILE A 17 0.79 -21.50 -1.12
N PRO A 18 1.70 -20.76 -0.47
CA PRO A 18 1.34 -20.01 0.74
C PRO A 18 0.30 -18.97 0.37
N ALA A 19 -0.91 -19.12 0.87
CA ALA A 19 -1.89 -18.04 0.87
C ALA A 19 -1.35 -16.99 1.86
N PHE A 20 -0.94 -15.83 1.36
CA PHE A 20 -0.64 -14.69 2.22
C PHE A 20 -1.96 -14.25 2.84
N ALA A 21 -2.13 -14.51 4.13
CA ALA A 21 -3.24 -13.95 4.90
C ALA A 21 -3.00 -12.45 5.07
N THR A 22 -4.07 -11.65 5.07
CA THR A 22 -4.01 -10.23 5.43
C THR A 22 -3.33 -10.09 6.80
N LEU A 23 -2.40 -9.13 6.90
CA LEU A 23 -1.70 -8.88 8.15
C LEU A 23 -2.63 -8.21 9.16
N ASN A 24 -2.52 -8.62 10.42
CA ASN A 24 -3.34 -8.12 11.51
C ASN A 24 -2.54 -7.20 12.45
N THR A 25 -3.25 -6.47 13.29
CA THR A 25 -2.64 -5.75 14.42
C THR A 25 -1.81 -6.69 15.28
N GLY A 26 -0.56 -6.30 15.55
CA GLY A 26 0.43 -7.08 16.29
C GLY A 26 1.42 -7.85 15.42
N ASP A 27 1.09 -8.12 14.15
CA ASP A 27 2.01 -8.76 13.21
C ASP A 27 3.20 -7.84 12.87
N ARG A 28 4.32 -8.44 12.49
CA ARG A 28 5.47 -7.68 11.99
C ARG A 28 5.23 -7.25 10.56
N ALA A 29 5.34 -5.95 10.30
CA ALA A 29 5.24 -5.41 8.96
C ALA A 29 6.42 -5.86 8.09
N PRO A 30 6.17 -6.39 6.88
CA PRO A 30 7.21 -6.71 5.92
C PRO A 30 8.00 -5.46 5.54
N GLY A 31 9.34 -5.54 5.64
CA GLY A 31 10.21 -4.45 5.19
C GLY A 31 10.22 -4.36 3.68
N PHE A 32 10.18 -3.15 3.15
CA PHE A 32 10.33 -2.93 1.71
C PHE A 32 11.19 -1.71 1.39
N SER A 33 11.66 -1.68 0.13
CA SER A 33 12.29 -0.54 -0.49
C SER A 33 11.77 -0.43 -1.92
N ALA A 34 11.40 0.77 -2.35
CA ALA A 34 10.75 0.98 -3.65
C ALA A 34 11.15 2.32 -4.27
N PRO A 35 11.14 2.44 -5.62
CA PRO A 35 11.13 3.72 -6.28
C PRO A 35 9.94 4.55 -5.80
N ALA A 36 10.17 5.78 -5.42
CA ALA A 36 9.13 6.67 -4.92
C ALA A 36 9.32 8.08 -5.47
N SER A 37 8.28 8.88 -5.42
CA SER A 37 8.30 10.27 -5.84
C SER A 37 7.78 11.19 -4.74
N LEU A 38 8.48 12.29 -4.52
CA LEU A 38 8.07 13.39 -3.65
C LEU A 38 8.21 14.71 -4.41
N ALA A 39 7.13 15.46 -4.55
CA ALA A 39 7.12 16.73 -5.29
C ALA A 39 7.69 16.59 -6.73
N GLY A 40 7.38 15.49 -7.40
CA GLY A 40 7.85 15.18 -8.75
C GLY A 40 9.29 14.69 -8.85
N LYS A 41 9.99 14.52 -7.73
CA LYS A 41 11.38 14.06 -7.68
C LYS A 41 11.46 12.61 -7.22
N GLU A 42 12.13 11.79 -8.02
CA GLU A 42 12.35 10.38 -7.72
C GLU A 42 13.42 10.19 -6.63
N PHE A 43 13.19 9.19 -5.80
CA PHE A 43 14.15 8.68 -4.82
C PHE A 43 13.81 7.23 -4.47
N HIS A 44 14.67 6.57 -3.69
CA HIS A 44 14.38 5.26 -3.13
C HIS A 44 13.84 5.41 -1.70
N PHE A 45 12.57 5.03 -1.50
CA PHE A 45 11.99 4.93 -0.16
C PHE A 45 12.42 3.61 0.50
N SER A 46 12.66 3.65 1.81
CA SER A 46 12.91 2.48 2.63
C SER A 46 12.07 2.55 3.91
N LEU A 47 11.17 1.58 4.09
CA LEU A 47 10.35 1.49 5.30
C LEU A 47 11.21 1.42 6.57
N ARG A 48 12.26 0.59 6.56
CA ARG A 48 13.18 0.46 7.70
C ARG A 48 13.85 1.80 8.06
N ALA A 49 14.22 2.59 7.06
CA ALA A 49 14.82 3.90 7.32
C ALA A 49 13.80 4.91 7.86
N ALA A 50 12.55 4.84 7.39
CA ALA A 50 11.46 5.69 7.88
C ALA A 50 11.09 5.36 9.33
N LEU A 51 10.97 4.08 9.69
CA LEU A 51 10.64 3.61 11.05
C LEU A 51 11.67 4.02 12.11
N LYS A 52 12.94 4.24 11.73
CA LYS A 52 13.95 4.80 12.65
C LYS A 52 13.59 6.22 13.11
N LYS A 53 12.83 6.96 12.32
CA LYS A 53 12.43 8.34 12.60
C LYS A 53 11.13 8.42 13.41
N GLY A 54 10.19 7.50 13.18
CA GLY A 54 8.88 7.49 13.82
C GLY A 54 7.96 6.43 13.23
N PRO A 55 6.67 6.39 13.65
CA PRO A 55 5.67 5.55 13.03
C PRO A 55 5.53 5.86 11.54
N VAL A 56 5.09 4.86 10.77
CA VAL A 56 4.85 5.02 9.33
C VAL A 56 3.43 4.61 9.00
N VAL A 57 2.72 5.47 8.27
CA VAL A 57 1.45 5.14 7.62
C VAL A 57 1.76 4.71 6.20
N VAL A 58 1.48 3.43 5.90
CA VAL A 58 1.56 2.86 4.55
C VAL A 58 0.14 2.67 4.05
N TYR A 59 -0.25 3.39 2.99
CA TYR A 59 -1.56 3.19 2.39
C TYR A 59 -1.44 2.68 0.96
N PHE A 60 -2.11 1.56 0.69
CA PHE A 60 -2.26 0.99 -0.65
C PHE A 60 -3.52 1.56 -1.29
N TYR A 61 -3.41 1.97 -2.55
CA TYR A 61 -4.54 2.58 -3.26
C TYR A 61 -4.62 2.10 -4.72
N PRO A 62 -5.82 2.08 -5.33
CA PRO A 62 -6.03 1.52 -6.66
C PRO A 62 -5.20 2.14 -7.78
N SER A 63 -5.25 3.46 -7.96
CA SER A 63 -4.50 4.17 -8.99
C SER A 63 -4.54 5.68 -8.78
N ALA A 64 -3.42 6.35 -9.06
CA ALA A 64 -3.32 7.79 -9.10
C ALA A 64 -4.30 8.41 -10.12
N PHE A 65 -4.74 9.64 -9.86
CA PHE A 65 -5.69 10.38 -10.69
C PHE A 65 -7.05 9.68 -10.85
N THR A 66 -7.52 9.02 -9.80
CA THR A 66 -8.89 8.48 -9.72
C THR A 66 -9.61 9.07 -8.50
N ARG A 67 -10.91 9.38 -8.64
CA ARG A 67 -11.67 10.20 -7.68
C ARG A 67 -11.45 9.85 -6.22
N GLY A 68 -11.52 8.56 -5.86
CA GLY A 68 -11.33 8.11 -4.48
C GLY A 68 -9.88 8.23 -4.00
N CYS A 69 -8.92 7.97 -4.88
CA CYS A 69 -7.49 8.09 -4.56
C CYS A 69 -7.06 9.55 -4.47
N ASP A 70 -7.64 10.40 -5.33
CA ASP A 70 -7.43 11.85 -5.32
C ASP A 70 -7.92 12.47 -4.00
N LEU A 71 -9.12 12.08 -3.54
CA LEU A 71 -9.67 12.51 -2.26
C LEU A 71 -8.78 12.09 -1.09
N GLU A 72 -8.34 10.82 -1.05
CA GLU A 72 -7.47 10.31 0.00
C GLU A 72 -6.12 11.04 0.04
N ALA A 73 -5.47 11.19 -1.14
CA ALA A 73 -4.21 11.89 -1.25
C ALA A 73 -4.32 13.37 -0.84
N HIS A 74 -5.38 14.04 -1.28
CA HIS A 74 -5.67 15.41 -0.89
C HIS A 74 -5.86 15.55 0.63
N THR A 75 -6.62 14.65 1.25
CA THR A 75 -6.85 14.64 2.70
C THR A 75 -5.55 14.40 3.46
N PHE A 76 -4.70 13.45 3.02
CA PHE A 76 -3.36 13.27 3.58
C PHE A 76 -2.51 14.53 3.45
N ALA A 77 -2.59 15.24 2.31
CA ALA A 77 -1.84 16.47 2.10
C ALA A 77 -2.32 17.60 3.03
N GLN A 78 -3.62 17.73 3.25
CA GLN A 78 -4.19 18.69 4.20
C GLN A 78 -3.75 18.43 5.64
N ASP A 79 -3.79 17.17 6.06
CA ASP A 79 -3.49 16.76 7.43
C ASP A 79 -1.98 16.49 7.69
N LYS A 80 -1.12 16.68 6.68
CA LYS A 80 0.31 16.33 6.74
C LYS A 80 1.03 16.92 7.95
N ASP A 81 0.70 18.15 8.34
CA ASP A 81 1.34 18.81 9.48
C ASP A 81 0.97 18.13 10.81
N GLN A 82 -0.26 17.62 10.92
CA GLN A 82 -0.70 16.86 12.10
C GLN A 82 0.02 15.51 12.19
N PHE A 83 0.19 14.80 11.05
CA PHE A 83 1.01 13.57 11.00
C PHE A 83 2.47 13.86 11.38
N THR A 84 3.03 14.97 10.90
CA THR A 84 4.41 15.38 11.23
C THR A 84 4.55 15.74 12.71
N ALA A 85 3.58 16.44 13.28
CA ALA A 85 3.58 16.76 14.72
C ALA A 85 3.50 15.50 15.59
N ALA A 86 2.80 14.45 15.11
CA ALA A 86 2.79 13.12 15.74
C ALA A 86 4.04 12.27 15.43
N GLY A 87 5.04 12.83 14.72
CA GLY A 87 6.29 12.14 14.35
C GLY A 87 6.13 11.10 13.26
N ALA A 88 4.99 11.05 12.57
CA ALA A 88 4.68 10.01 11.59
C ALA A 88 5.11 10.38 10.16
N THR A 89 5.56 9.38 9.41
CA THR A 89 5.78 9.43 7.95
C THR A 89 4.59 8.81 7.23
N ILE A 90 4.19 9.39 6.09
CA ILE A 90 3.16 8.86 5.20
C ILE A 90 3.83 8.36 3.91
N ILE A 91 3.41 7.22 3.38
CA ILE A 91 3.79 6.71 2.07
C ILE A 91 2.59 6.03 1.41
N GLY A 92 2.21 6.47 0.21
CA GLY A 92 1.24 5.77 -0.63
C GLY A 92 1.93 4.72 -1.51
N VAL A 93 1.25 3.63 -1.84
CA VAL A 93 1.77 2.56 -2.70
C VAL A 93 0.71 2.14 -3.70
N SER A 94 1.07 2.08 -4.98
CA SER A 94 0.19 1.61 -6.08
C SER A 94 0.99 0.91 -7.17
N GLU A 95 0.31 0.26 -8.11
CA GLU A 95 0.94 -0.30 -9.32
C GLU A 95 1.33 0.77 -10.35
N ASP A 96 0.97 2.04 -10.13
CA ASP A 96 1.30 3.12 -11.04
C ASP A 96 2.81 3.20 -11.31
N SER A 97 3.18 3.50 -12.55
CA SER A 97 4.58 3.74 -12.92
C SER A 97 5.15 4.94 -12.20
N ILE A 98 6.46 4.94 -11.95
CA ILE A 98 7.12 6.06 -11.28
C ILE A 98 6.94 7.39 -12.05
N ALA A 99 6.89 7.34 -13.39
CA ALA A 99 6.64 8.51 -14.23
C ALA A 99 5.25 9.12 -13.96
N ARG A 100 4.23 8.26 -13.74
CA ARG A 100 2.87 8.70 -13.37
C ARG A 100 2.84 9.26 -11.95
N LEU A 101 3.55 8.63 -11.03
CA LEU A 101 3.67 9.07 -9.65
C LEU A 101 4.44 10.39 -9.51
N ASN A 102 5.39 10.70 -10.40
CA ASN A 102 6.04 12.01 -10.43
C ASN A 102 5.04 13.13 -10.66
N GLN A 103 4.09 12.93 -11.58
CA GLN A 103 3.03 13.89 -11.82
C GLN A 103 2.08 14.01 -10.62
N PHE A 104 1.65 12.85 -10.06
CA PHE A 104 0.69 12.81 -8.96
C PHE A 104 1.26 13.42 -7.67
N SER A 105 2.52 13.13 -7.34
CA SER A 105 3.17 13.65 -6.13
C SER A 105 3.36 15.18 -6.17
N ALA A 106 3.53 15.75 -7.36
CA ALA A 106 3.74 17.18 -7.53
C ALA A 106 2.43 17.98 -7.66
N ASP A 107 1.32 17.32 -8.05
CA ASP A 107 0.07 17.99 -8.34
C ASP A 107 -0.52 18.64 -7.08
N PRO A 108 -0.79 19.97 -7.10
CA PRO A 108 -1.29 20.72 -5.94
C PRO A 108 -2.68 20.27 -5.47
N ASN A 109 -3.46 19.61 -6.33
CA ASN A 109 -4.79 19.14 -5.99
C ASN A 109 -4.80 17.79 -5.28
N TYR A 110 -3.66 17.06 -5.27
CA TYR A 110 -3.56 15.71 -4.71
C TYR A 110 -2.51 15.63 -3.60
N CYS A 111 -1.31 15.12 -3.88
CA CYS A 111 -0.24 15.03 -2.86
C CYS A 111 0.39 16.39 -2.52
N ALA A 112 0.26 17.37 -3.41
CA ALA A 112 0.75 18.75 -3.24
C ALA A 112 2.25 18.83 -2.85
N GLY A 113 3.06 17.86 -3.24
CA GLY A 113 4.47 17.77 -2.86
C GLY A 113 4.72 17.52 -1.37
N ARG A 114 3.71 17.14 -0.59
CA ARG A 114 3.78 17.09 0.86
C ARG A 114 4.19 15.74 1.46
N PHE A 115 3.98 14.66 0.72
CA PHE A 115 4.35 13.30 1.13
C PHE A 115 4.66 12.44 -0.09
N PRO A 116 5.46 11.37 0.06
CA PRO A 116 5.84 10.51 -1.04
C PRO A 116 4.78 9.49 -1.42
N VAL A 117 4.83 9.07 -2.70
CA VAL A 117 4.12 7.91 -3.24
C VAL A 117 5.12 6.97 -3.93
N ALA A 118 4.96 5.66 -3.75
CA ALA A 118 5.87 4.62 -4.21
C ALA A 118 5.23 3.73 -5.27
N SER A 119 6.05 3.26 -6.22
CA SER A 119 5.66 2.37 -7.31
C SER A 119 5.94 0.92 -6.93
N ASP A 120 4.92 0.07 -7.05
CA ASP A 120 4.96 -1.39 -6.87
C ASP A 120 4.32 -2.07 -8.10
N PRO A 121 4.93 -1.94 -9.29
CA PRO A 121 4.31 -2.31 -10.57
C PRO A 121 4.10 -3.82 -10.74
N ASP A 122 4.76 -4.64 -9.96
CA ASP A 122 4.60 -6.11 -9.94
C ASP A 122 3.80 -6.61 -8.72
N GLY A 123 3.27 -5.71 -7.89
CA GLY A 123 2.41 -6.01 -6.75
C GLY A 123 3.08 -6.80 -5.62
N LYS A 124 4.41 -6.89 -5.59
CA LYS A 124 5.12 -7.70 -4.60
C LYS A 124 5.04 -7.13 -3.20
N ILE A 125 5.08 -5.80 -3.07
CA ILE A 125 4.94 -5.13 -1.78
C ILE A 125 3.51 -5.37 -1.27
N ALA A 126 2.49 -5.09 -2.09
CA ALA A 126 1.09 -5.30 -1.74
C ALA A 126 0.82 -6.76 -1.34
N ALA A 127 1.32 -7.73 -2.11
CA ALA A 127 1.20 -9.15 -1.81
C ALA A 127 1.84 -9.53 -0.46
N SER A 128 3.00 -8.94 -0.10
CA SER A 128 3.66 -9.21 1.19
C SER A 128 2.85 -8.69 2.38
N TYR A 129 1.98 -7.71 2.18
CA TYR A 129 1.04 -7.19 3.17
C TYR A 129 -0.33 -7.89 3.13
N GLY A 130 -0.50 -8.88 2.23
CA GLY A 130 -1.79 -9.55 2.03
C GLY A 130 -2.84 -8.66 1.37
N VAL A 131 -2.43 -7.55 0.76
CA VAL A 131 -3.34 -6.66 0.03
C VAL A 131 -3.71 -7.27 -1.30
N THR A 132 -5.01 -7.39 -1.55
CA THR A 132 -5.53 -7.95 -2.79
C THR A 132 -5.31 -7.00 -3.97
N ALA A 133 -4.86 -7.55 -5.09
CA ALA A 133 -4.79 -6.86 -6.36
C ALA A 133 -5.83 -7.43 -7.33
N SER A 134 -6.61 -6.57 -7.98
CA SER A 134 -7.50 -6.95 -9.07
C SER A 134 -6.86 -6.64 -10.42
N PRO A 135 -7.11 -7.43 -11.47
CA PRO A 135 -6.59 -7.16 -12.80
C PRO A 135 -7.02 -5.78 -13.32
N GLY A 136 -6.18 -5.18 -14.16
CA GLY A 136 -6.54 -3.98 -14.90
C GLY A 136 -7.80 -4.20 -15.74
N ARG A 137 -8.59 -3.13 -15.91
CA ARG A 137 -9.83 -3.19 -16.70
C ARG A 137 -9.56 -2.61 -18.09
N PRO A 138 -9.85 -3.37 -19.17
CA PRO A 138 -9.71 -2.84 -20.53
C PRO A 138 -10.44 -1.51 -20.70
N GLY A 139 -9.78 -0.51 -21.23
CA GLY A 139 -10.34 0.81 -21.45
C GLY A 139 -10.48 1.70 -20.21
N ALA A 140 -9.99 1.27 -19.04
CA ALA A 140 -9.97 2.11 -17.84
C ALA A 140 -9.17 3.39 -18.09
N LYS A 141 -9.72 4.51 -17.63
CA LYS A 141 -9.09 5.84 -17.74
C LYS A 141 -9.19 6.57 -16.42
N ASP A 142 -8.19 7.40 -16.16
CA ASP A 142 -8.19 8.32 -15.03
C ASP A 142 -9.09 9.55 -15.29
N VAL A 143 -9.18 10.45 -14.31
CA VAL A 143 -10.01 11.67 -14.42
C VAL A 143 -9.52 12.64 -15.50
N ARG A 144 -8.29 12.48 -16.01
CA ARG A 144 -7.69 13.25 -17.10
C ARG A 144 -7.94 12.62 -18.47
N GLY A 145 -8.58 11.43 -18.52
CA GLY A 145 -8.78 10.65 -19.73
C GLY A 145 -7.57 9.79 -20.15
N VAL A 146 -6.51 9.74 -19.33
CA VAL A 146 -5.32 8.93 -19.59
C VAL A 146 -5.61 7.47 -19.23
N ALA A 147 -5.17 6.54 -20.09
CA ALA A 147 -5.37 5.10 -19.86
C ALA A 147 -4.67 4.65 -18.58
N ILE A 148 -5.33 3.72 -17.86
CA ILE A 148 -4.75 2.98 -16.74
C ILE A 148 -4.46 1.57 -17.26
N ASP A 149 -3.18 1.21 -17.35
CA ASP A 149 -2.66 -0.01 -17.98
C ASP A 149 -2.15 -1.06 -16.99
N HIS A 150 -2.53 -0.91 -15.72
CA HIS A 150 -2.13 -1.79 -14.61
C HIS A 150 -3.35 -2.26 -13.80
N GLY A 151 -3.12 -3.14 -12.82
CA GLY A 151 -4.11 -3.62 -11.87
C GLY A 151 -4.46 -2.58 -10.79
N PHE A 152 -5.35 -2.98 -9.88
CA PHE A 152 -5.83 -2.09 -8.83
C PHE A 152 -5.68 -2.77 -7.47
N PHE A 153 -4.90 -2.19 -6.57
CA PHE A 153 -4.87 -2.64 -5.19
C PHE A 153 -6.19 -2.34 -4.48
N GLU A 154 -6.59 -3.23 -3.59
CA GLU A 154 -7.59 -2.91 -2.60
C GLU A 154 -7.06 -1.76 -1.72
N ARG A 155 -7.95 -0.79 -1.42
CA ARG A 155 -7.58 0.31 -0.54
C ARG A 155 -7.44 -0.20 0.88
N THR A 156 -6.21 -0.23 1.36
CA THR A 156 -5.86 -0.70 2.70
C THR A 156 -4.79 0.20 3.31
N THR A 157 -4.99 0.61 4.55
CA THR A 157 -4.05 1.49 5.26
C THR A 157 -3.52 0.79 6.49
N PHE A 158 -2.20 0.73 6.63
CA PHE A 158 -1.50 0.20 7.79
C PHE A 158 -0.82 1.33 8.55
N VAL A 159 -0.98 1.35 9.87
CA VAL A 159 -0.16 2.17 10.77
C VAL A 159 0.88 1.26 11.42
N ILE A 160 2.16 1.56 11.21
CA ILE A 160 3.28 0.73 11.66
C ILE A 160 4.05 1.48 12.73
N GLY A 161 4.22 0.86 13.90
CA GLY A 161 5.00 1.38 15.00
C GLY A 161 6.51 1.33 14.75
N LYS A 162 7.29 2.07 15.53
CA LYS A 162 8.78 2.08 15.46
C LYS A 162 9.43 0.71 15.69
N ASP A 163 8.68 -0.22 16.27
CA ASP A 163 9.08 -1.60 16.58
C ASP A 163 8.77 -2.58 15.43
N ASP A 164 8.48 -2.06 14.23
CA ASP A 164 8.08 -2.80 13.01
C ASP A 164 6.73 -3.53 13.15
N LYS A 165 5.91 -3.25 14.17
CA LYS A 165 4.61 -3.90 14.34
C LYS A 165 3.49 -3.08 13.74
N ILE A 166 2.53 -3.77 13.15
CA ILE A 166 1.27 -3.18 12.72
C ILE A 166 0.46 -2.82 13.97
N VAL A 167 0.17 -1.54 14.14
CA VAL A 167 -0.61 -1.00 15.26
C VAL A 167 -2.09 -0.94 14.90
N ALA A 168 -2.40 -0.67 13.63
CA ALA A 168 -3.75 -0.68 13.10
C ALA A 168 -3.72 -0.99 11.60
N GLU A 169 -4.82 -1.58 11.12
CA GLU A 169 -5.11 -1.84 9.72
C GLU A 169 -6.54 -1.41 9.44
N PHE A 170 -6.79 -0.81 8.27
CA PHE A 170 -8.09 -0.35 7.81
C PHE A 170 -8.28 -0.73 6.34
N SER A 171 -9.40 -1.39 6.00
CA SER A 171 -9.74 -1.81 4.64
C SER A 171 -11.04 -1.13 4.19
N SER A 172 -11.07 -0.58 2.97
CA SER A 172 -12.31 -0.07 2.39
C SER A 172 -13.33 -1.17 2.19
N GLN A 173 -12.90 -2.38 1.85
CA GLN A 173 -13.79 -3.51 1.57
C GLN A 173 -14.31 -4.15 2.87
N ALA A 174 -13.42 -4.44 3.80
CA ALA A 174 -13.80 -5.13 5.05
C ALA A 174 -14.53 -4.20 6.04
N ASP A 175 -14.08 -2.93 6.14
CA ASP A 175 -14.59 -1.97 7.13
C ASP A 175 -15.60 -0.98 6.55
N HIS A 176 -15.92 -1.08 5.26
CA HIS A 176 -16.82 -0.18 4.53
C HIS A 176 -16.41 1.31 4.63
N LEU A 177 -15.10 1.59 4.58
CA LEU A 177 -14.57 2.93 4.77
C LEU A 177 -14.52 3.74 3.47
N ALA A 178 -14.90 5.01 3.58
CA ALA A 178 -14.64 6.00 2.55
C ALA A 178 -13.14 6.37 2.53
N PRO A 179 -12.61 6.84 1.38
CA PRO A 179 -11.18 7.13 1.24
C PRO A 179 -10.60 8.10 2.29
N ASP A 180 -11.31 9.16 2.62
CA ASP A 180 -10.94 10.16 3.63
C ASP A 180 -11.01 9.61 5.07
N ALA A 181 -11.88 8.62 5.33
CA ALA A 181 -11.96 7.98 6.63
C ALA A 181 -10.69 7.19 6.97
N HIS A 182 -9.97 6.64 5.98
CA HIS A 182 -8.66 6.03 6.18
C HIS A 182 -7.67 7.02 6.79
N VAL A 183 -7.65 8.24 6.27
CA VAL A 183 -6.75 9.31 6.75
C VAL A 183 -7.07 9.69 8.20
N THR A 184 -8.34 9.97 8.48
CA THR A 184 -8.81 10.35 9.82
C THR A 184 -8.49 9.28 10.87
N LYS A 185 -8.75 8.00 10.54
CA LYS A 185 -8.44 6.88 11.43
C LYS A 185 -6.94 6.71 11.65
N ALA A 186 -6.13 6.77 10.58
CA ALA A 186 -4.68 6.67 10.68
C ALA A 186 -4.10 7.81 11.53
N LEU A 187 -4.60 9.04 11.35
CA LEU A 187 -4.18 10.20 12.15
C LEU A 187 -4.46 9.99 13.63
N ALA A 188 -5.66 9.55 13.98
CA ALA A 188 -6.02 9.29 15.37
C ALA A 188 -5.09 8.25 16.02
N VAL A 189 -4.71 7.19 15.30
CA VAL A 189 -3.78 6.17 15.81
C VAL A 189 -2.38 6.74 16.03
N VAL A 190 -1.81 7.50 15.07
CA VAL A 190 -0.47 8.05 15.25
C VAL A 190 -0.42 9.11 16.35
N GLN A 191 -1.47 9.88 16.56
CA GLN A 191 -1.60 10.82 17.69
C GLN A 191 -1.62 10.09 19.04
N GLN A 192 -2.32 8.95 19.13
CA GLN A 192 -2.30 8.11 20.33
C GLN A 192 -0.91 7.50 20.60
N LEU A 193 -0.14 7.18 19.56
CA LEU A 193 1.25 6.72 19.71
C LEU A 193 2.19 7.82 20.20
N ALA A 194 1.98 9.06 19.77
CA ALA A 194 2.80 10.21 20.17
C ALA A 194 2.55 10.66 21.62
N GLY A 195 1.38 10.37 22.18
CA GLY A 195 1.01 10.70 23.56
C GLY A 195 1.44 9.67 24.62
N LYS A 196 2.12 8.59 24.19
CA LYS A 196 2.66 7.55 25.09
C LYS A 196 4.16 7.73 25.29
#